data_f3b117b384bf51e06425b68be75bcd54
#
_entry.id   f3b117b384bf51e06425b68be75bcd54
#
_cell.length_a   1.000
_cell.length_b   1.000
_cell.length_c   1.000
_cell.angle_alpha   90.00
_cell.angle_beta   90.00
_cell.angle_gamma   90.00
#
_symmetry.space_group_name_H-M   'P 1'
#
loop_
_entity.id
_entity.type
_entity.pdbx_description
1 polymer ?
#
loop_
_entity_poly.entity_id
_entity_poly.type
_entity_poly.pdbx_seq_one_letter_code
_entity_poly.pdbx_strand_id
1 'polypeptide(L)'
;LHQGKIAEMATGEGKTLVATLPVFLNALTGNGVHVVTVNDYLAKRDSEWMGPLYEFNGLSVDCIDKHQPNSPERRRAYQADITFGTNNEFGFDYLRDNMAVSPADLVQRKHNYAIVDEVDSVLIDDARTPLIISGPVPKGDDQMFEEYQPLVQKLFEVQRKQATELLAEARTKQIGRAHV
;
A
#
# COMPACT_ATOMS: atom_id res chain seq x y z
N LEU A 1 1.07 14.66 15.15
CA LEU A 1 1.28 14.39 13.72
C LEU A 1 1.65 15.66 12.95
N HIS A 2 0.82 16.70 12.97
CA HIS A 2 1.12 17.98 12.27
C HIS A 2 2.49 18.59 12.67
N GLN A 3 2.94 18.38 13.88
CA GLN A 3 4.26 18.83 14.37
C GLN A 3 5.42 17.88 14.05
N GLY A 4 5.22 16.89 13.19
CA GLY A 4 6.24 15.87 12.86
C GLY A 4 6.52 14.88 14.00
N LYS A 5 5.52 14.59 14.82
CA LYS A 5 5.63 13.64 15.94
C LYS A 5 4.95 12.32 15.59
N ILE A 6 5.44 11.25 16.20
CA ILE A 6 4.79 9.94 16.19
C ILE A 6 3.63 9.99 17.21
N ALA A 7 2.46 9.51 16.79
CA ALA A 7 1.30 9.33 17.65
C ALA A 7 0.96 7.84 17.73
N GLU A 8 0.88 7.31 18.93
CA GLU A 8 0.46 5.94 19.19
C GLU A 8 -1.03 5.92 19.55
N MET A 9 -1.76 5.00 18.91
CA MET A 9 -3.16 4.73 19.21
C MET A 9 -3.38 3.22 19.20
N ALA A 10 -4.13 2.71 20.16
CA ALA A 10 -4.47 1.29 20.22
C ALA A 10 -5.39 0.87 19.06
N THR A 11 -5.42 -0.44 18.80
CA THR A 11 -6.31 -1.01 17.78
C THR A 11 -7.77 -0.72 18.14
N GLY A 12 -8.56 -0.28 17.17
CA GLY A 12 -9.98 0.02 17.34
C GLY A 12 -10.30 1.45 17.82
N GLU A 13 -9.32 2.29 18.10
CA GLU A 13 -9.54 3.68 18.56
C GLU A 13 -9.87 4.68 17.44
N GLY A 14 -10.07 4.19 16.22
CA GLY A 14 -10.50 5.04 15.10
C GLY A 14 -9.36 5.83 14.45
N LYS A 15 -8.15 5.26 14.34
CA LYS A 15 -6.98 5.90 13.71
C LYS A 15 -7.28 6.52 12.37
N THR A 16 -8.00 5.83 11.49
CA THR A 16 -8.36 6.31 10.15
C THR A 16 -9.16 7.62 10.21
N LEU A 17 -10.11 7.73 11.14
CA LEU A 17 -10.89 8.96 11.32
C LEU A 17 -10.05 10.07 11.94
N VAL A 18 -9.25 9.77 12.96
CA VAL A 18 -8.38 10.76 13.62
C VAL A 18 -7.34 11.32 12.66
N ALA A 19 -6.82 10.49 11.76
CA ALA A 19 -5.86 10.90 10.74
C ALA A 19 -6.43 11.97 9.78
N THR A 20 -7.75 12.06 9.63
CA THR A 20 -8.36 13.07 8.75
C THR A 20 -8.05 14.51 9.20
N LEU A 21 -7.90 14.75 10.49
CA LEU A 21 -7.64 16.09 11.03
C LEU A 21 -6.27 16.65 10.59
N PRO A 22 -5.14 15.97 10.82
CA PRO A 22 -3.84 16.46 10.37
C PRO A 22 -3.70 16.40 8.85
N VAL A 23 -4.33 15.45 8.15
CA VAL A 23 -4.35 15.39 6.68
C VAL A 23 -5.05 16.63 6.13
N PHE A 24 -6.25 16.94 6.60
CA PHE A 24 -7.02 18.11 6.17
C PHE A 24 -6.23 19.40 6.40
N LEU A 25 -5.69 19.60 7.63
CA LEU A 25 -4.94 20.79 7.97
C LEU A 25 -3.74 21.02 7.03
N ASN A 26 -3.00 19.98 6.70
CA ASN A 26 -1.83 20.09 5.84
C ASN A 26 -2.20 20.20 4.35
N ALA A 27 -3.34 19.63 3.93
CA ALA A 27 -3.85 19.75 2.56
C ALA A 27 -4.28 21.17 2.20
N LEU A 28 -4.71 21.98 3.16
CA LEU A 28 -5.07 23.39 2.94
C LEU A 28 -3.93 24.24 2.36
N THR A 29 -2.68 23.78 2.44
CA THR A 29 -1.54 24.45 1.82
C THR A 29 -1.53 24.37 0.30
N GLY A 30 -2.30 23.46 -0.32
CA GLY A 30 -2.32 23.18 -1.76
C GLY A 30 -1.06 22.45 -2.26
N ASN A 31 -0.12 22.11 -1.38
CA ASN A 31 1.15 21.48 -1.77
C ASN A 31 1.08 19.95 -1.83
N GLY A 32 -0.03 19.36 -1.44
CA GLY A 32 -0.28 17.91 -1.43
C GLY A 32 0.11 17.20 -0.15
N VAL A 33 -0.70 16.22 0.18
CA VAL A 33 -0.50 15.32 1.32
C VAL A 33 -0.53 13.88 0.84
N HIS A 34 0.46 13.09 1.23
CA HIS A 34 0.48 11.66 1.01
C HIS A 34 -0.01 10.92 2.25
N VAL A 35 -0.97 10.01 2.08
CA VAL A 35 -1.43 9.09 3.11
C VAL A 35 -0.93 7.70 2.74
N VAL A 36 0.08 7.24 3.50
CA VAL A 36 0.82 6.01 3.22
C VAL A 36 0.30 4.89 4.09
N THR A 37 -0.08 3.78 3.47
CA THR A 37 -0.55 2.56 4.14
C THR A 37 0.32 1.36 3.76
N VAL A 38 0.12 0.22 4.43
CA VAL A 38 0.92 -1.00 4.22
C VAL A 38 0.44 -1.88 3.06
N ASN A 39 -0.82 -1.73 2.61
CA ASN A 39 -1.34 -2.53 1.52
C ASN A 39 -2.39 -1.78 0.69
N ASP A 40 -2.61 -2.25 -0.53
CA ASP A 40 -3.50 -1.65 -1.52
C ASP A 40 -4.97 -1.69 -1.13
N TYR A 41 -5.40 -2.70 -0.38
CA TYR A 41 -6.77 -2.77 0.13
C TYR A 41 -7.05 -1.59 1.08
N LEU A 42 -6.16 -1.32 2.03
CA LEU A 42 -6.30 -0.21 2.96
C LEU A 42 -6.24 1.13 2.24
N ALA A 43 -5.32 1.30 1.30
CA ALA A 43 -5.19 2.53 0.52
C ALA A 43 -6.50 2.85 -0.24
N LYS A 44 -7.07 1.86 -0.93
CA LYS A 44 -8.33 2.00 -1.66
C LYS A 44 -9.52 2.23 -0.73
N ARG A 45 -9.66 1.39 0.30
CA ARG A 45 -10.74 1.48 1.28
C ARG A 45 -10.77 2.85 1.97
N ASP A 46 -9.63 3.30 2.48
CA ASP A 46 -9.56 4.53 3.27
C ASP A 46 -9.72 5.77 2.38
N SER A 47 -9.24 5.73 1.13
CA SER A 47 -9.51 6.78 0.14
C SER A 47 -11.00 6.91 -0.19
N GLU A 48 -11.73 5.79 -0.29
CA GLU A 48 -13.16 5.78 -0.57
C GLU A 48 -14.00 6.14 0.65
N TRP A 49 -13.58 5.72 1.82
CA TRP A 49 -14.33 5.94 3.05
C TRP A 49 -14.17 7.36 3.59
N MET A 50 -12.94 7.89 3.59
CA MET A 50 -12.66 9.24 4.07
C MET A 50 -12.71 10.30 2.96
N GLY A 51 -12.63 9.90 1.70
CA GLY A 51 -12.70 10.80 0.54
C GLY A 51 -13.88 11.78 0.60
N PRO A 52 -15.12 11.32 0.79
CA PRO A 52 -16.29 12.22 0.86
C PRO A 52 -16.18 13.31 1.92
N LEU A 53 -15.49 13.04 3.04
CA LEU A 53 -15.26 14.04 4.08
C LEU A 53 -14.36 15.18 3.59
N TYR A 54 -13.30 14.84 2.86
CA TYR A 54 -12.38 15.83 2.30
C TYR A 54 -13.00 16.59 1.12
N GLU A 55 -13.70 15.88 0.24
CA GLU A 55 -14.40 16.45 -0.93
C GLU A 55 -15.49 17.42 -0.52
N PHE A 56 -16.25 17.10 0.55
CA PHE A 56 -17.24 18.02 1.12
C PHE A 56 -16.62 19.35 1.55
N ASN A 57 -15.36 19.33 1.97
CA ASN A 57 -14.59 20.52 2.34
C ASN A 57 -13.81 21.14 1.16
N GLY A 58 -14.06 20.70 -0.07
CA GLY A 58 -13.48 21.28 -1.29
C GLY A 58 -12.08 20.78 -1.65
N LEU A 59 -11.59 19.70 -1.03
CA LEU A 59 -10.31 19.09 -1.34
C LEU A 59 -10.48 17.91 -2.30
N SER A 60 -9.55 17.75 -3.23
CA SER A 60 -9.48 16.62 -4.14
C SER A 60 -8.75 15.43 -3.50
N VAL A 61 -9.27 14.21 -3.75
CA VAL A 61 -8.72 12.97 -3.22
C VAL A 61 -8.55 11.94 -4.33
N ASP A 62 -7.42 11.25 -4.35
CA ASP A 62 -7.24 10.10 -5.24
C ASP A 62 -6.32 9.04 -4.58
N CYS A 63 -6.26 7.85 -5.20
CA CYS A 63 -5.46 6.73 -4.73
C CYS A 63 -4.62 6.17 -5.88
N ILE A 64 -3.29 6.22 -5.73
CA ILE A 64 -2.37 5.76 -6.78
C ILE A 64 -2.47 4.26 -7.06
N ASP A 65 -2.86 3.45 -6.07
CA ASP A 65 -3.05 1.99 -6.24
C ASP A 65 -4.25 1.63 -7.14
N LYS A 66 -5.06 2.61 -7.54
CA LYS A 66 -6.14 2.43 -8.53
C LYS A 66 -5.67 2.61 -9.98
N HIS A 67 -4.48 3.15 -10.18
CA HIS A 67 -3.98 3.56 -11.48
C HIS A 67 -2.71 2.82 -11.87
N GLN A 68 -2.57 2.57 -13.17
CA GLN A 68 -1.37 1.90 -13.70
C GLN A 68 -0.12 2.80 -13.53
N PRO A 69 1.06 2.22 -13.27
CA PRO A 69 2.31 2.95 -13.23
C PRO A 69 2.55 3.78 -14.50
N ASN A 70 3.13 4.96 -14.34
CA ASN A 70 3.45 5.91 -15.44
C ASN A 70 2.24 6.38 -16.26
N SER A 71 1.00 6.11 -15.84
CA SER A 71 -0.20 6.53 -16.54
C SER A 71 -0.51 8.02 -16.32
N PRO A 72 -1.23 8.68 -17.25
CA PRO A 72 -1.74 10.04 -17.03
C PRO A 72 -2.68 10.12 -15.81
N GLU A 73 -3.44 9.06 -15.52
CA GLU A 73 -4.32 8.96 -14.39
C GLU A 73 -3.53 8.99 -13.08
N ARG A 74 -2.42 8.21 -13.01
CA ARG A 74 -1.55 8.18 -11.84
C ARG A 74 -0.89 9.53 -11.59
N ARG A 75 -0.48 10.22 -12.67
CA ARG A 75 0.04 11.60 -12.58
C ARG A 75 -1.02 12.56 -12.01
N ARG A 76 -2.28 12.45 -12.46
CA ARG A 76 -3.39 13.24 -11.91
C ARG A 76 -3.64 12.94 -10.44
N ALA A 77 -3.52 11.68 -10.02
CA ALA A 77 -3.64 11.29 -8.63
C ALA A 77 -2.62 11.99 -7.73
N TYR A 78 -1.39 12.16 -8.21
CA TYR A 78 -0.38 12.96 -7.49
C TYR A 78 -0.66 14.47 -7.47
N GLN A 79 -1.51 14.98 -8.36
CA GLN A 79 -1.92 16.38 -8.34
C GLN A 79 -3.10 16.66 -7.40
N ALA A 80 -3.77 15.63 -6.89
CA ALA A 80 -4.82 15.77 -5.87
C ALA A 80 -4.26 16.40 -4.59
N ASP A 81 -5.12 17.08 -3.82
CA ASP A 81 -4.73 17.66 -2.53
C ASP A 81 -4.33 16.58 -1.53
N ILE A 82 -4.98 15.40 -1.63
CA ILE A 82 -4.70 14.23 -0.79
C ILE A 82 -4.54 13.01 -1.69
N THR A 83 -3.39 12.37 -1.61
CA THR A 83 -3.04 11.18 -2.38
C THR A 83 -2.83 9.99 -1.44
N PHE A 84 -3.69 8.99 -1.55
CA PHE A 84 -3.54 7.71 -0.85
C PHE A 84 -2.67 6.75 -1.66
N GLY A 85 -1.95 5.87 -0.97
CA GLY A 85 -1.19 4.81 -1.62
C GLY A 85 -0.42 3.94 -0.64
N THR A 86 0.11 2.83 -1.16
CA THR A 86 1.00 1.97 -0.40
C THR A 86 2.43 2.53 -0.37
N ASN A 87 3.16 2.20 0.70
CA ASN A 87 4.57 2.55 0.84
C ASN A 87 5.39 2.10 -0.39
N ASN A 88 5.13 0.89 -0.89
CA ASN A 88 5.84 0.32 -2.04
C ASN A 88 5.56 1.10 -3.33
N GLU A 89 4.30 1.43 -3.59
CA GLU A 89 3.92 2.16 -4.81
C GLU A 89 4.49 3.58 -4.83
N PHE A 90 4.45 4.31 -3.71
CA PHE A 90 5.14 5.60 -3.59
C PHE A 90 6.65 5.46 -3.84
N GLY A 91 7.27 4.42 -3.28
CA GLY A 91 8.69 4.16 -3.45
C GLY A 91 9.05 3.76 -4.89
N PHE A 92 8.25 2.91 -5.54
CA PHE A 92 8.47 2.55 -6.94
C PHE A 92 8.29 3.73 -7.88
N ASP A 93 7.30 4.60 -7.64
CA ASP A 93 7.15 5.81 -8.45
C ASP A 93 8.34 6.75 -8.27
N TYR A 94 8.84 6.92 -7.05
CA TYR A 94 10.05 7.69 -6.79
C TYR A 94 11.26 7.14 -7.55
N LEU A 95 11.44 5.81 -7.56
CA LEU A 95 12.53 5.18 -8.31
C LEU A 95 12.35 5.38 -9.83
N ARG A 96 11.13 5.21 -10.34
CA ARG A 96 10.83 5.44 -11.77
C ARG A 96 11.10 6.90 -12.18
N ASP A 97 10.67 7.84 -11.36
CA ASP A 97 10.91 9.27 -11.60
C ASP A 97 12.42 9.61 -11.60
N ASN A 98 13.21 8.98 -10.73
CA ASN A 98 14.67 9.16 -10.75
C ASN A 98 15.36 8.54 -11.97
N MET A 99 14.70 7.65 -12.70
CA MET A 99 15.19 7.08 -13.96
C MET A 99 14.64 7.82 -15.18
N ALA A 100 13.73 8.76 -15.01
CA ALA A 100 13.12 9.51 -16.10
C ALA A 100 14.16 10.40 -16.81
N VAL A 101 14.12 10.38 -18.12
CA VAL A 101 15.04 11.19 -18.97
C VAL A 101 14.48 12.60 -19.15
N SER A 102 13.17 12.77 -19.12
CA SER A 102 12.50 14.06 -19.31
C SER A 102 11.64 14.42 -18.07
N PRO A 103 11.61 15.70 -17.69
CA PRO A 103 10.68 16.17 -16.65
C PRO A 103 9.20 15.90 -16.98
N ALA A 104 8.87 15.77 -18.26
CA ALA A 104 7.51 15.43 -18.71
C ALA A 104 7.10 14.00 -18.34
N ASP A 105 8.05 13.12 -18.05
CA ASP A 105 7.79 11.72 -17.68
C ASP A 105 7.59 11.53 -16.17
N LEU A 106 7.90 12.55 -15.36
CA LEU A 106 7.71 12.49 -13.92
C LEU A 106 6.22 12.38 -13.55
N VAL A 107 5.91 11.49 -12.64
CA VAL A 107 4.53 11.33 -12.14
C VAL A 107 4.33 12.03 -10.80
N GLN A 108 5.34 12.04 -9.94
CA GLN A 108 5.27 12.69 -8.63
C GLN A 108 5.52 14.19 -8.75
N ARG A 109 4.92 14.95 -7.85
CA ARG A 109 5.27 16.35 -7.61
C ARG A 109 6.20 16.47 -6.40
N LYS A 110 6.64 17.68 -6.09
CA LYS A 110 7.45 17.93 -4.90
C LYS A 110 6.75 17.43 -3.63
N HIS A 111 7.46 16.68 -2.81
CA HIS A 111 6.95 16.19 -1.53
C HIS A 111 6.79 17.35 -0.53
N ASN A 112 5.66 17.36 0.18
CA ASN A 112 5.34 18.38 1.17
C ASN A 112 5.08 17.76 2.54
N TYR A 113 4.05 16.90 2.65
CA TYR A 113 3.68 16.26 3.91
C TYR A 113 3.25 14.82 3.64
N ALA A 114 3.67 13.92 4.52
CA ALA A 114 3.19 12.54 4.52
C ALA A 114 2.78 12.12 5.93
N ILE A 115 1.68 11.38 6.01
CA ILE A 115 1.30 10.62 7.19
C ILE A 115 1.49 9.14 6.85
N VAL A 116 2.20 8.41 7.71
CA VAL A 116 2.48 6.98 7.53
C VAL A 116 1.74 6.22 8.60
N ASP A 117 0.77 5.39 8.19
CA ASP A 117 0.09 4.47 9.10
C ASP A 117 0.91 3.19 9.25
N GLU A 118 0.79 2.55 10.42
CA GLU A 118 1.55 1.34 10.77
C GLU A 118 3.08 1.52 10.54
N VAL A 119 3.60 2.60 11.06
CA VAL A 119 4.98 3.05 10.84
C VAL A 119 6.05 2.03 11.27
N ASP A 120 5.76 1.19 12.24
CA ASP A 120 6.57 0.05 12.67
C ASP A 120 6.71 -0.99 11.54
N SER A 121 5.61 -1.37 10.90
CA SER A 121 5.67 -2.27 9.73
C SER A 121 6.47 -1.64 8.59
N VAL A 122 6.21 -0.37 8.25
CA VAL A 122 6.85 0.29 7.11
C VAL A 122 8.34 0.58 7.34
N LEU A 123 8.71 1.10 8.53
CA LEU A 123 10.06 1.61 8.79
C LEU A 123 10.94 0.64 9.58
N ILE A 124 10.40 -0.41 10.17
CA ILE A 124 11.14 -1.41 10.95
C ILE A 124 11.12 -2.77 10.26
N ASP A 125 9.93 -3.36 10.09
CA ASP A 125 9.80 -4.72 9.57
C ASP A 125 10.21 -4.81 8.10
N ASP A 126 9.70 -3.91 7.27
CA ASP A 126 10.00 -3.86 5.83
C ASP A 126 11.25 -3.04 5.49
N ALA A 127 11.91 -2.42 6.46
CA ALA A 127 13.04 -1.52 6.23
C ALA A 127 14.25 -2.17 5.50
N ARG A 128 14.35 -3.48 5.57
CA ARG A 128 15.42 -4.25 4.90
C ARG A 128 14.99 -4.83 3.55
N THR A 129 13.73 -4.70 3.18
CA THR A 129 13.22 -5.20 1.91
C THR A 129 13.51 -4.17 0.82
N PRO A 130 14.44 -4.42 -0.10
CA PRO A 130 14.77 -3.44 -1.13
C PRO A 130 13.64 -3.34 -2.14
N LEU A 131 13.33 -2.11 -2.56
CA LEU A 131 12.50 -1.87 -3.74
C LEU A 131 13.38 -2.05 -4.98
N ILE A 132 13.11 -3.07 -5.78
CA ILE A 132 13.91 -3.40 -6.97
C ILE A 132 13.05 -3.22 -8.21
N ILE A 133 13.46 -2.34 -9.12
CA ILE A 133 12.92 -2.29 -10.47
C ILE A 133 13.80 -3.20 -11.32
N SER A 134 13.26 -4.33 -11.76
CA SER A 134 13.95 -5.25 -12.67
C SER A 134 13.28 -5.24 -14.03
N GLY A 135 14.09 -5.21 -15.08
CA GLY A 135 13.64 -5.47 -16.44
C GLY A 135 13.71 -6.97 -16.76
N PRO A 136 13.09 -7.40 -17.86
CA PRO A 136 13.27 -8.76 -18.34
C PRO A 136 14.75 -9.00 -18.64
N VAL A 137 15.35 -9.94 -17.89
CA VAL A 137 16.71 -10.40 -18.18
C VAL A 137 16.60 -11.43 -19.32
N PRO A 138 17.48 -11.37 -20.35
CA PRO A 138 17.58 -12.45 -21.31
C PRO A 138 17.76 -13.77 -20.57
N LYS A 139 16.99 -14.80 -20.95
CA LYS A 139 17.08 -16.11 -20.30
C LYS A 139 18.55 -16.56 -20.24
N GLY A 140 19.12 -16.58 -19.05
CA GLY A 140 20.36 -17.28 -18.82
C GLY A 140 20.09 -18.79 -18.88
N ASP A 141 21.05 -19.54 -19.42
CA ASP A 141 20.90 -20.99 -19.63
C ASP A 141 20.76 -21.83 -18.34
N ASP A 142 20.89 -21.21 -17.16
CA ASP A 142 20.91 -21.88 -15.85
C ASP A 142 19.60 -21.75 -15.05
N GLN A 143 18.45 -21.61 -15.72
CA GLN A 143 17.18 -21.56 -14.99
C GLN A 143 16.68 -22.97 -14.69
N MET A 144 16.93 -23.45 -13.46
CA MET A 144 16.49 -24.75 -12.96
C MET A 144 14.97 -24.82 -12.66
N PHE A 145 14.14 -23.96 -13.26
CA PHE A 145 12.70 -23.92 -13.01
C PHE A 145 12.01 -25.22 -13.40
N GLU A 146 12.37 -25.79 -14.54
CA GLU A 146 11.78 -27.05 -15.04
C GLU A 146 12.12 -28.23 -14.13
N GLU A 147 13.33 -28.22 -13.54
CA GLU A 147 13.79 -29.26 -12.61
C GLU A 147 13.07 -29.19 -11.26
N TYR A 148 12.89 -27.98 -10.73
CA TYR A 148 12.27 -27.80 -9.40
C TYR A 148 10.75 -27.70 -9.44
N GLN A 149 10.13 -27.41 -10.57
CA GLN A 149 8.68 -27.26 -10.69
C GLN A 149 7.90 -28.46 -10.13
N PRO A 150 8.24 -29.74 -10.43
CA PRO A 150 7.52 -30.87 -9.88
C PRO A 150 7.63 -30.98 -8.36
N LEU A 151 8.80 -30.62 -7.80
CA LEU A 151 9.04 -30.66 -6.36
C LEU A 151 8.22 -29.58 -5.63
N VAL A 152 8.21 -28.37 -6.18
CA VAL A 152 7.44 -27.24 -5.64
C VAL A 152 5.94 -27.54 -5.72
N GLN A 153 5.47 -28.11 -6.84
CA GLN A 153 4.07 -28.48 -7.00
C GLN A 153 3.65 -29.54 -5.98
N LYS A 154 4.46 -30.58 -5.78
CA LYS A 154 4.20 -31.61 -4.77
C LYS A 154 4.14 -31.03 -3.36
N LEU A 155 5.05 -30.13 -3.04
CA LEU A 155 5.07 -29.44 -1.74
C LEU A 155 3.79 -28.61 -1.55
N PHE A 156 3.40 -27.85 -2.57
CA PHE A 156 2.17 -27.05 -2.56
C PHE A 156 0.92 -27.91 -2.36
N GLU A 157 0.81 -29.06 -3.03
CA GLU A 157 -0.32 -29.97 -2.88
C GLU A 157 -0.42 -30.54 -1.47
N VAL A 158 0.71 -30.97 -0.88
CA VAL A 158 0.76 -31.47 0.50
C VAL A 158 0.33 -30.37 1.48
N GLN A 159 0.87 -29.16 1.34
CA GLN A 159 0.52 -28.03 2.22
C GLN A 159 -0.95 -27.65 2.07
N ARG A 160 -1.48 -27.61 0.85
CA ARG A 160 -2.89 -27.31 0.59
C ARG A 160 -3.82 -28.35 1.24
N LYS A 161 -3.48 -29.63 1.15
CA LYS A 161 -4.25 -30.71 1.79
C LYS A 161 -4.27 -30.51 3.32
N GLN A 162 -3.11 -30.32 3.92
CA GLN A 162 -3.00 -30.10 5.37
C GLN A 162 -3.77 -28.85 5.83
N ALA A 163 -3.64 -27.75 5.10
CA ALA A 163 -4.39 -26.52 5.40
C ALA A 163 -5.90 -26.72 5.32
N THR A 164 -6.37 -27.50 4.34
CA THR A 164 -7.80 -27.83 4.17
C THR A 164 -8.31 -28.69 5.32
N GLU A 165 -7.54 -29.67 5.76
CA GLU A 165 -7.87 -30.54 6.90
C GLU A 165 -7.95 -29.74 8.21
N LEU A 166 -6.96 -28.88 8.48
CA LEU A 166 -6.94 -28.01 9.64
C LEU A 166 -8.11 -27.01 9.64
N LEU A 167 -8.45 -26.46 8.48
CA LEU A 167 -9.59 -25.56 8.35
C LEU A 167 -10.92 -26.26 8.62
N ALA A 168 -11.08 -27.50 8.13
CA ALA A 168 -12.27 -28.30 8.40
C ALA A 168 -12.40 -28.62 9.89
N GLU A 169 -11.30 -29.00 10.54
CA GLU A 169 -11.25 -29.25 11.99
C GLU A 169 -11.59 -27.98 12.79
N ALA A 170 -11.03 -26.84 12.42
CA ALA A 170 -11.30 -25.55 13.08
C ALA A 170 -12.78 -25.16 12.97
N ARG A 171 -13.39 -25.33 11.79
CA ARG A 171 -14.83 -25.09 11.58
C ARG A 171 -15.70 -25.98 12.44
N THR A 172 -15.36 -27.26 12.57
CA THR A 172 -16.09 -28.20 13.43
C THR A 172 -16.02 -27.80 14.89
N LYS A 173 -14.84 -27.37 15.38
CA LYS A 173 -14.66 -26.87 16.75
C LYS A 173 -15.38 -25.55 17.01
N GLN A 174 -15.47 -24.67 16.01
CA GLN A 174 -16.17 -23.38 16.14
C GLN A 174 -17.70 -23.59 16.21
N ILE A 175 -18.26 -24.51 15.44
CA ILE A 175 -19.68 -24.84 15.50
C ILE A 175 -20.04 -25.47 16.86
N GLY A 176 -19.17 -26.28 17.45
CA GLY A 176 -19.37 -26.84 18.79
C GLY A 176 -19.37 -25.81 19.94
N ARG A 177 -18.81 -24.63 19.75
CA ARG A 177 -18.79 -23.55 20.76
C ARG A 177 -20.00 -22.59 20.67
N ALA A 178 -20.73 -22.58 19.57
CA ALA A 178 -21.90 -21.70 19.40
C ALA A 178 -23.17 -22.22 20.08
N HIS A 179 -23.12 -23.33 20.79
CA HIS A 179 -24.24 -23.97 21.49
C HIS A 179 -24.02 -24.15 22.98
N VAL A 180 -23.15 -23.35 23.62
CA VAL A 180 -23.00 -23.33 25.10
C VAL A 180 -23.30 -21.93 25.61
#